data_216eac73b485cc66fbdcf068bd5fec8f
#
_entry.id   216eac73b485cc66fbdcf068bd5fec8f
#
_cell.length_a   1.000
_cell.length_b   1.000
_cell.length_c   1.000
_cell.angle_alpha   90.00
_cell.angle_beta   90.00
_cell.angle_gamma   90.00
#
_symmetry.space_group_name_H-M   'P 1'
#
loop_
_entity.id
_entity.type
_entity.pdbx_description
1 polymer ?
#
loop_
_entity_poly.entity_id
_entity_poly.type
_entity_poly.pdbx_seq_one_letter_code
_entity_poly.pdbx_strand_id
1 'polypeptide(L)'
;MKILVAGGTGFIGKKLCKFFVDNGFYVNILTRNLNSKKNSQKLKYYHWNPAKFQVDYESVKGVSVIINLSGKNVFSFWSKKK
;
A
#
# COMPACT_ATOMS: atom_id res chain seq x y z
N MET A 1 8.64 -8.73 -7.84
CA MET A 1 7.22 -8.38 -7.88
C MET A 1 6.93 -7.32 -6.83
N LYS A 2 6.12 -6.36 -7.17
CA LYS A 2 5.75 -5.28 -6.26
C LYS A 2 4.27 -5.39 -5.92
N ILE A 3 3.95 -5.31 -4.63
CA ILE A 3 2.60 -5.48 -4.11
C ILE A 3 2.18 -4.19 -3.41
N LEU A 4 0.98 -3.71 -3.70
CA LEU A 4 0.40 -2.56 -3.03
C LEU A 4 -0.60 -3.06 -1.99
N VAL A 5 -0.44 -2.62 -0.75
CA VAL A 5 -1.34 -3.02 0.34
C VAL A 5 -2.00 -1.77 0.90
N ALA A 6 -3.30 -1.68 0.80
CA ALA A 6 -4.07 -0.59 1.40
C ALA A 6 -4.54 -1.03 2.79
N GLY A 7 -4.23 -0.23 3.80
CA GLY A 7 -4.59 -0.56 5.16
C GLY A 7 -3.62 -1.53 5.82
N GLY A 8 -2.38 -1.57 5.34
CA GLY A 8 -1.38 -2.53 5.81
C GLY A 8 -0.77 -2.22 7.17
N THR A 9 -1.25 -1.21 7.89
CA THR A 9 -0.68 -0.83 9.18
C THR A 9 -1.37 -1.48 10.37
N GLY A 10 -2.46 -2.21 10.15
CA GLY A 10 -3.11 -2.96 11.22
C GLY A 10 -2.38 -4.25 11.52
N PHE A 11 -2.90 -5.01 12.49
CA PHE A 11 -2.27 -6.24 12.94
C PHE A 11 -2.09 -7.26 11.81
N ILE A 12 -3.16 -7.53 11.09
CA ILE A 12 -3.13 -8.51 10.00
C ILE A 12 -2.27 -8.00 8.86
N GLY A 13 -2.39 -6.71 8.54
CA GLY A 13 -1.61 -6.10 7.47
C GLY A 13 -0.12 -6.15 7.72
N LYS A 14 0.31 -5.92 8.97
CA LYS A 14 1.72 -5.98 9.31
C LYS A 14 2.29 -7.38 9.11
N LYS A 15 1.54 -8.40 9.52
CA LYS A 15 1.98 -9.78 9.36
C LYS A 15 2.06 -10.17 7.89
N LEU A 16 1.08 -9.74 7.12
CA LEU A 16 1.06 -10.04 5.69
C LEU A 16 2.21 -9.36 4.96
N CYS A 17 2.48 -8.11 5.29
CA CYS A 17 3.58 -7.37 4.68
C CYS A 17 4.93 -8.00 5.02
N LYS A 18 5.10 -8.43 6.27
CA LYS A 18 6.32 -9.11 6.67
C LYS A 18 6.50 -10.41 5.87
N PHE A 19 5.44 -11.15 5.70
CA PHE A 19 5.48 -12.38 4.90
C PHE A 19 5.96 -12.10 3.48
N PHE A 20 5.41 -11.07 2.84
CA PHE A 20 5.82 -10.74 1.47
C PHE A 20 7.28 -10.29 1.40
N VAL A 21 7.69 -9.46 2.33
CA VAL A 21 9.08 -8.97 2.35
C VAL A 21 10.04 -10.12 2.58
N ASP A 22 9.71 -11.02 3.50
CA ASP A 22 10.53 -12.18 3.81
C ASP A 22 10.65 -13.13 2.61
N ASN A 23 9.69 -13.06 1.70
CA ASN A 23 9.70 -13.88 0.49
C ASN A 23 10.23 -13.12 -0.74
N GLY A 24 10.87 -11.99 -0.53
CA GLY A 24 11.57 -11.26 -1.59
C GLY A 24 10.72 -10.30 -2.39
N PHE A 25 9.50 -10.03 -1.98
CA PHE A 25 8.64 -9.08 -2.68
C PHE A 25 8.89 -7.65 -2.20
N TYR A 26 8.68 -6.70 -3.10
CA TYR A 26 8.63 -5.29 -2.72
C TYR A 26 7.21 -4.95 -2.36
N VAL A 27 7.02 -4.23 -1.25
CA VAL A 27 5.69 -3.90 -0.73
C VAL A 27 5.56 -2.40 -0.57
N ASN A 28 4.52 -1.84 -1.15
CA ASN A 28 4.12 -0.45 -0.92
C ASN A 28 2.85 -0.46 -0.08
N ILE A 29 2.83 0.32 0.98
CA ILE A 29 1.70 0.39 1.90
C ILE A 29 1.06 1.76 1.82
N LEU A 30 -0.24 1.79 1.57
CA LEU A 30 -1.02 3.02 1.63
C LEU A 30 -1.51 3.24 3.06
N THR A 31 -1.21 4.38 3.63
CA THR A 31 -1.64 4.72 4.98
C THR A 31 -2.07 6.18 5.05
N ARG A 32 -3.02 6.46 5.92
CA ARG A 32 -3.45 7.83 6.14
C ARG A 32 -2.52 8.59 7.09
N ASN A 33 -1.66 7.88 7.79
CA ASN A 33 -0.76 8.46 8.77
C ASN A 33 0.65 7.94 8.57
N LEU A 34 1.55 8.82 8.13
CA LEU A 34 2.94 8.47 7.91
C LEU A 34 3.81 8.63 9.16
N ASN A 35 3.25 9.17 10.24
CA ASN A 35 4.01 9.36 11.48
C ASN A 35 4.52 8.01 11.99
N SER A 36 5.75 7.96 12.41
CA SER A 36 6.39 6.77 12.95
C SER A 36 6.60 5.65 11.93
N LYS A 37 6.27 5.87 10.67
CA LYS A 37 6.48 4.86 9.63
C LYS A 37 7.85 5.06 9.01
N LYS A 38 8.62 3.99 8.93
CA LYS A 38 9.97 4.04 8.37
C LYS A 38 10.07 3.15 7.15
N ASN A 39 10.51 3.73 6.05
CA ASN A 39 10.75 2.98 4.84
C ASN A 39 12.00 2.12 4.97
N SER A 40 11.96 0.96 4.34
CA SER A 40 13.14 0.14 4.16
C SER A 40 13.32 -0.12 2.67
N GLN A 41 14.32 -0.93 2.31
CA GLN A 41 14.58 -1.20 0.91
C GLN A 41 13.39 -1.83 0.20
N LYS A 42 12.70 -2.74 0.86
CA LYS A 42 11.60 -3.50 0.25
C LYS A 42 10.22 -3.10 0.77
N LEU A 43 10.14 -2.29 1.81
CA LEU A 43 8.87 -1.90 2.41
C LEU A 43 8.79 -0.39 2.45
N LYS A 44 7.86 0.19 1.71
CA LYS A 44 7.71 1.64 1.63
C LYS A 44 6.29 2.05 1.96
N TYR A 45 6.16 3.16 2.68
CA TYR A 45 4.88 3.72 3.08
C TYR A 45 4.57 4.94 2.24
N TYR A 46 3.32 5.03 1.78
CA TYR A 46 2.85 6.17 1.01
C TYR A 46 1.56 6.68 1.62
N HIS A 47 1.40 7.99 1.61
CA HIS A 47 0.19 8.61 2.12
C HIS A 47 -0.95 8.47 1.12
N TRP A 48 -2.16 8.25 1.63
CA TRP A 48 -3.35 8.31 0.82
C TRP A 48 -4.52 8.86 1.63
N ASN A 49 -5.53 9.38 0.92
CA ASN A 49 -6.74 9.85 1.55
C ASN A 49 -7.93 9.28 0.77
N PRO A 50 -8.51 8.18 1.23
CA PRO A 50 -9.60 7.53 0.50
C PRO A 50 -10.85 8.40 0.39
N ALA A 51 -11.11 9.27 1.37
CA ALA A 51 -12.28 10.14 1.32
C ALA A 51 -12.19 11.18 0.20
N LYS A 52 -10.99 11.57 -0.18
CA LYS A 52 -10.76 12.57 -1.22
C LYS A 52 -10.23 11.99 -2.52
N PHE A 53 -10.18 10.67 -2.62
CA PHE A 53 -9.62 9.98 -3.79
C PHE A 53 -8.19 10.42 -4.10
N GLN A 54 -7.41 10.66 -3.06
CA GLN A 54 -6.00 11.05 -3.21
C GLN A 54 -5.10 9.86 -2.94
N VAL A 55 -4.26 9.55 -3.92
CA VAL A 55 -3.25 8.50 -3.77
C VAL A 55 -1.99 8.94 -4.49
N ASP A 56 -0.84 8.65 -3.88
CA ASP A 56 0.45 8.97 -4.47
C ASP A 56 0.68 8.09 -5.68
N TYR A 57 0.90 8.70 -6.83
CA TYR A 57 1.12 7.95 -8.07
C TYR A 57 2.28 6.98 -7.94
N GLU A 58 3.35 7.37 -7.23
CA GLU A 58 4.51 6.50 -7.06
C GLU A 58 4.17 5.21 -6.31
N SER A 59 3.11 5.23 -5.49
CA SER A 59 2.71 4.04 -4.74
C SER A 59 2.18 2.94 -5.65
N VAL A 60 1.62 3.31 -6.80
CA VAL A 60 1.00 2.35 -7.72
C VAL A 60 1.89 2.00 -8.91
N LYS A 61 2.97 2.74 -9.10
CA LYS A 61 3.86 2.55 -10.24
C LYS A 61 4.56 1.20 -10.15
N GLY A 62 4.43 0.39 -11.18
CA GLY A 62 5.09 -0.92 -11.23
C GLY A 62 4.46 -1.98 -10.36
N VAL A 63 3.28 -1.71 -9.80
CA VAL A 63 2.59 -2.67 -8.93
C VAL A 63 1.94 -3.76 -9.75
N SER A 64 2.13 -5.01 -9.33
CA SER A 64 1.55 -6.18 -9.99
C SER A 64 0.31 -6.69 -9.30
N VAL A 65 0.21 -6.49 -7.98
CA VAL A 65 -0.90 -7.02 -7.17
C VAL A 65 -1.35 -5.96 -6.19
N ILE A 66 -2.65 -5.82 -6.02
CA ILE A 66 -3.24 -4.90 -5.04
C ILE A 66 -4.03 -5.70 -4.02
N ILE A 67 -3.72 -5.48 -2.75
CA ILE A 67 -4.44 -6.11 -1.64
C ILE A 67 -5.09 -5.01 -0.82
N ASN A 68 -6.41 -5.08 -0.69
CA ASN A 68 -7.18 -4.05 0.00
C ASN A 68 -7.67 -4.57 1.35
N LEU A 69 -7.02 -4.12 2.41
CA LEU A 69 -7.40 -4.44 3.79
C LEU A 69 -8.10 -3.28 4.48
N SER A 70 -8.29 -2.17 3.77
CA SER A 70 -8.80 -0.94 4.37
C SER A 70 -10.33 -0.89 4.46
N GLY A 71 -11.02 -1.70 3.70
CA GLY A 71 -12.46 -1.60 3.56
C GLY A 71 -12.90 -0.51 2.59
N LYS A 72 -11.96 0.22 2.00
CA LYS A 72 -12.26 1.25 1.01
C LYS A 72 -12.03 0.71 -0.39
N ASN A 73 -12.72 1.26 -1.37
CA ASN A 73 -12.60 0.79 -2.74
C ASN A 73 -11.38 1.40 -3.43
N VAL A 74 -10.27 0.68 -3.38
CA VAL A 74 -9.01 1.13 -3.99
C VAL A 74 -9.10 1.11 -5.51
N PHE A 75 -9.90 0.21 -6.06
CA PHE A 75 -10.03 0.07 -7.52
C PHE A 75 -10.66 1.28 -8.17
N SER A 76 -11.46 2.04 -7.43
CA SER A 76 -12.00 3.31 -7.95
C SER A 76 -10.89 4.28 -8.28
N PHE A 77 -9.87 4.36 -7.43
CA PHE A 77 -8.71 5.22 -7.69
C PHE A 77 -7.98 4.75 -8.93
N TRP A 78 -7.77 3.46 -9.02
CA TRP A 78 -7.05 2.86 -10.14
C TRP A 78 -7.75 3.16 -11.46
N SER A 79 -9.07 2.98 -11.50
CA SER A 79 -9.83 3.20 -12.71
C SER A 79 -9.77 4.65 -13.16
N LYS A 80 -9.80 5.59 -12.22
CA LYS A 80 -9.76 7.01 -12.53
C LYS A 80 -8.41 7.48 -13.04
N LYS A 81 -7.37 6.74 -12.77
CA LYS A 81 -6.02 7.10 -13.22
C LYS A 81 -5.77 6.69 -14.68
N LYS A 82 -6.60 5.85 -15.19
CA LYS A 82 -6.50 5.47 -16.59
C LYS A 82 -7.14 6.55 -17.45
#